data_654b6bcd343e8984a7fe3796d847c0ec
#
_entry.id   654b6bcd343e8984a7fe3796d847c0ec
#
_cell.length_a   1.000
_cell.length_b   1.000
_cell.length_c   1.000
_cell.angle_alpha   90.00
_cell.angle_beta   90.00
_cell.angle_gamma   90.00
#
_symmetry.space_group_name_H-M   'P 1'
#
loop_
_entity.id
_entity.type
_entity.pdbx_description
1 polymer ?
#
loop_
_entity_poly.entity_id
_entity_poly.type
_entity_poly.pdbx_seq_one_letter_code
_entity_poly.pdbx_strand_id
1 'polypeptide(L)'
;FNISVNVHPNIKYLHSFFLLKSFNGFLFNIGFSVSYRFGEDPDSASTIIRSIRFGEPQIQPLFAALQTYYTKNPIGTVTISNTETYPIYDIELQFFQNGLMDTPTKLTTIAKLAAEEEREVNIFATFNSDIFELEGLSPQTGELRAVYVSKGRTVEQKASVDYTMNDKTSLTWTDDRKIAGYITKSDSTIDK
;
A
#
# COMPACT_ATOMS: atom_id res chain seq x y z
N PHE A 1 -39.48 -35.10 -20.40
CA PHE A 1 -38.73 -33.83 -20.39
C PHE A 1 -38.35 -33.56 -18.95
N ASN A 2 -37.09 -33.81 -18.59
CA ASN A 2 -36.56 -33.32 -17.32
C ASN A 2 -35.53 -32.24 -17.64
N ILE A 3 -35.87 -31.00 -17.35
CA ILE A 3 -34.92 -29.90 -17.39
C ILE A 3 -34.44 -29.70 -15.95
N SER A 4 -33.22 -30.13 -15.65
CA SER A 4 -32.58 -29.77 -14.39
C SER A 4 -31.69 -28.58 -14.63
N VAL A 5 -32.01 -27.45 -14.00
CA VAL A 5 -31.20 -26.26 -13.99
C VAL A 5 -30.37 -26.27 -12.71
N ASN A 6 -29.10 -26.58 -12.84
CA ASN A 6 -28.17 -26.48 -11.73
C ASN A 6 -27.52 -25.07 -11.77
N VAL A 7 -27.96 -24.19 -10.88
CA VAL A 7 -27.43 -22.83 -10.78
C VAL A 7 -26.26 -22.83 -9.82
N HIS A 8 -25.06 -22.79 -10.35
CA HIS A 8 -23.86 -22.55 -9.55
C HIS A 8 -23.71 -21.02 -9.31
N PRO A 9 -23.34 -20.57 -8.12
CA PRO A 9 -23.31 -19.12 -7.79
C PRO A 9 -22.44 -18.27 -8.71
N ASN A 10 -21.52 -18.88 -9.46
CA ASN A 10 -20.59 -18.19 -10.38
C ASN A 10 -20.95 -18.40 -11.87
N ILE A 11 -22.11 -18.99 -12.21
CA ILE A 11 -22.52 -19.21 -13.60
C ILE A 11 -23.81 -18.42 -13.84
N LYS A 12 -23.74 -17.38 -14.70
CA LYS A 12 -24.91 -16.55 -15.02
C LYS A 12 -25.88 -17.17 -16.02
N TYR A 13 -25.41 -18.10 -16.87
CA TYR A 13 -26.31 -18.81 -17.82
C TYR A 13 -25.78 -20.21 -18.08
N LEU A 14 -26.68 -21.20 -17.94
CA LEU A 14 -26.49 -22.60 -18.35
C LEU A 14 -27.52 -22.93 -19.40
N HIS A 15 -27.11 -23.22 -20.64
CA HIS A 15 -27.98 -23.75 -21.66
C HIS A 15 -27.67 -25.23 -21.88
N SER A 16 -28.63 -26.09 -21.55
CA SER A 16 -28.54 -27.51 -21.81
C SER A 16 -29.54 -27.86 -22.91
N PHE A 17 -29.06 -28.41 -24.01
CA PHE A 17 -29.90 -28.98 -25.08
C PHE A 17 -29.86 -30.50 -24.98
N PHE A 18 -31.04 -31.11 -24.85
CA PHE A 18 -31.21 -32.57 -24.91
C PHE A 18 -31.87 -32.92 -26.22
N LEU A 19 -31.23 -33.78 -27.02
CA LEU A 19 -31.83 -34.35 -28.20
C LEU A 19 -32.18 -35.82 -27.92
N LEU A 20 -33.49 -36.13 -27.92
CA LEU A 20 -33.97 -37.49 -27.83
C LEU A 20 -34.18 -38.03 -29.24
N LYS A 21 -33.40 -39.01 -29.64
CA LYS A 21 -33.61 -39.73 -30.90
C LYS A 21 -33.84 -41.18 -30.61
N SER A 22 -34.99 -41.68 -31.06
CA SER A 22 -35.33 -43.10 -31.03
C SER A 22 -34.92 -43.74 -32.37
N PHE A 23 -34.16 -44.80 -32.30
CA PHE A 23 -33.83 -45.60 -33.45
C PHE A 23 -34.00 -47.10 -33.09
N ASN A 24 -34.88 -47.79 -33.84
CA ASN A 24 -35.08 -49.23 -33.76
C ASN A 24 -35.40 -49.76 -32.32
N GLY A 25 -36.22 -49.02 -31.55
CA GLY A 25 -36.66 -49.47 -30.20
C GLY A 25 -35.65 -49.17 -29.09
N PHE A 26 -34.48 -48.61 -29.40
CA PHE A 26 -33.51 -48.15 -28.40
C PHE A 26 -33.58 -46.64 -28.22
N LEU A 27 -33.70 -46.19 -26.99
CA LEU A 27 -33.66 -44.78 -26.59
C LEU A 27 -32.20 -44.38 -26.31
N PHE A 28 -31.63 -43.54 -27.19
CA PHE A 28 -30.35 -42.92 -26.94
C PHE A 28 -30.55 -41.49 -26.40
N ASN A 29 -29.94 -41.22 -25.27
CA ASN A 29 -29.97 -39.91 -24.68
C ASN A 29 -28.58 -39.24 -24.93
N ILE A 30 -28.54 -38.28 -25.84
CA ILE A 30 -27.31 -37.51 -26.11
C ILE A 30 -27.53 -36.12 -25.53
N GLY A 31 -26.85 -35.83 -24.44
CA GLY A 31 -26.85 -34.50 -23.81
C GLY A 31 -25.61 -33.71 -24.22
N PHE A 32 -25.79 -32.50 -24.74
CA PHE A 32 -24.70 -31.52 -24.91
C PHE A 32 -24.88 -30.46 -23.84
N SER A 33 -23.85 -30.24 -23.05
CA SER A 33 -23.78 -29.15 -22.07
C SER A 33 -22.74 -28.16 -22.52
N VAL A 34 -23.14 -26.89 -22.75
CA VAL A 34 -22.24 -25.79 -23.02
C VAL A 34 -22.32 -24.86 -21.82
N SER A 35 -21.25 -24.79 -21.04
CA SER A 35 -21.14 -23.88 -19.91
C SER A 35 -20.23 -22.72 -20.27
N TYR A 36 -20.77 -21.51 -20.17
CA TYR A 36 -19.96 -20.28 -20.26
C TYR A 36 -19.78 -19.72 -18.86
N ARG A 37 -18.52 -19.53 -18.45
CA ARG A 37 -18.17 -18.76 -17.27
C ARG A 37 -18.04 -17.29 -17.66
N PHE A 38 -18.98 -16.48 -17.23
CA PHE A 38 -18.85 -15.02 -17.22
C PHE A 38 -18.57 -14.60 -15.78
N GLY A 39 -17.35 -14.27 -15.52
CA GLY A 39 -16.86 -13.82 -14.23
C GLY A 39 -15.35 -13.90 -14.25
N GLU A 40 -14.71 -13.16 -13.41
CA GLU A 40 -13.28 -13.36 -13.16
C GLU A 40 -13.08 -14.82 -12.76
N ASP A 41 -12.18 -15.52 -13.45
CA ASP A 41 -11.78 -16.86 -13.04
C ASP A 41 -11.41 -16.79 -11.55
N PRO A 42 -11.94 -17.68 -10.68
CA PRO A 42 -11.48 -17.76 -9.31
C PRO A 42 -9.99 -18.19 -9.23
N ASP A 43 -9.41 -18.75 -10.29
CA ASP A 43 -7.98 -18.96 -10.47
C ASP A 43 -7.26 -17.72 -11.07
N SER A 44 -8.02 -16.73 -11.56
CA SER A 44 -7.60 -15.35 -11.62
C SER A 44 -7.89 -14.66 -10.27
N ALA A 45 -7.90 -15.38 -9.15
CA ALA A 45 -7.52 -14.77 -7.90
C ALA A 45 -6.28 -13.98 -8.26
N SER A 46 -6.45 -12.68 -8.39
CA SER A 46 -5.43 -11.76 -8.82
C SER A 46 -4.20 -12.19 -8.03
N THR A 47 -3.27 -12.85 -8.71
CA THR A 47 -1.94 -13.03 -8.14
C THR A 47 -1.58 -11.60 -7.88
N ILE A 48 -1.72 -11.17 -6.62
CA ILE A 48 -1.35 -9.83 -6.20
C ILE A 48 0.11 -9.78 -6.57
N ILE A 49 0.40 -9.16 -7.72
CA ILE A 49 1.76 -9.02 -8.22
C ILE A 49 2.43 -8.09 -7.21
N ARG A 50 3.13 -8.67 -6.26
CA ARG A 50 3.91 -7.95 -5.27
C ARG A 50 5.34 -7.87 -5.78
N SER A 51 5.53 -7.10 -6.83
CA SER A 51 6.84 -6.93 -7.45
C SER A 51 7.77 -6.04 -6.63
N ILE A 52 7.24 -5.24 -5.71
CA ILE A 52 8.04 -4.44 -4.77
C ILE A 52 7.95 -5.08 -3.39
N ARG A 53 9.09 -5.29 -2.74
CA ARG A 53 9.16 -5.62 -1.33
C ARG A 53 9.64 -4.40 -0.57
N PHE A 54 8.92 -4.05 0.50
CA PHE A 54 9.38 -3.11 1.50
C PHE A 54 10.22 -3.85 2.54
N GLY A 55 11.43 -3.38 2.77
CA GLY A 55 12.24 -3.78 3.91
C GLY A 55 11.66 -3.26 5.22
N GLU A 56 12.31 -3.55 6.31
CA GLU A 56 11.92 -3.04 7.63
C GLU A 56 12.21 -1.52 7.71
N PRO A 57 11.17 -0.67 7.89
CA PRO A 57 11.37 0.76 8.01
C PRO A 57 12.13 1.11 9.28
N GLN A 58 13.07 2.04 9.17
CA GLN A 58 13.85 2.56 10.28
C GLN A 58 13.31 3.95 10.63
N ILE A 59 12.35 4.04 11.54
CA ILE A 59 11.77 5.30 12.03
C ILE A 59 12.18 5.49 13.48
N GLN A 60 12.75 6.67 13.79
CA GLN A 60 13.06 7.06 15.16
C GLN A 60 11.78 7.52 15.87
N PRO A 61 11.72 7.49 17.22
CA PRO A 61 10.61 8.08 17.94
C PRO A 61 10.40 9.54 17.53
N LEU A 62 9.18 9.89 17.15
CA LEU A 62 8.79 11.22 16.70
C LEU A 62 8.25 12.05 17.86
N PHE A 63 8.20 13.37 17.69
CA PHE A 63 7.69 14.33 18.66
C PHE A 63 6.65 15.24 18.00
N ALA A 64 5.47 15.33 18.58
CA ALA A 64 4.39 16.18 18.07
C ALA A 64 4.85 17.65 17.92
N ALA A 65 5.68 18.15 18.83
CA ALA A 65 6.22 19.49 18.76
C ALA A 65 7.07 19.78 17.49
N LEU A 66 7.54 18.74 16.80
CA LEU A 66 8.34 18.85 15.57
C LEU A 66 7.52 18.64 14.30
N GLN A 67 6.19 18.77 14.34
CA GLN A 67 5.27 18.54 13.24
C GLN A 67 5.75 19.15 11.90
N THR A 68 6.05 20.44 11.91
CA THR A 68 6.48 21.18 10.71
C THR A 68 7.89 20.80 10.23
N TYR A 69 8.72 20.30 11.12
CA TYR A 69 10.08 19.86 10.80
C TYR A 69 10.05 18.63 9.87
N TYR A 70 9.11 17.70 10.07
CA TYR A 70 9.01 16.47 9.33
C TYR A 70 8.57 16.62 7.88
N THR A 71 8.03 17.78 7.50
CA THR A 71 7.71 18.10 6.10
C THR A 71 8.95 18.26 5.23
N LYS A 72 10.07 18.63 5.83
CA LYS A 72 11.35 18.92 5.14
C LYS A 72 12.48 17.99 5.55
N ASN A 73 12.34 17.32 6.68
CA ASN A 73 13.36 16.42 7.21
C ASN A 73 12.78 15.02 7.33
N PRO A 74 13.49 13.98 6.92
CA PRO A 74 12.97 12.63 6.96
C PRO A 74 12.71 12.17 8.39
N ILE A 75 11.62 11.44 8.58
CA ILE A 75 11.29 10.78 9.85
C ILE A 75 11.98 9.41 9.97
N GLY A 76 12.48 8.89 8.87
CA GLY A 76 13.17 7.61 8.79
C GLY A 76 13.49 7.22 7.36
N THR A 77 13.89 5.97 7.17
CA THR A 77 14.19 5.38 5.87
C THR A 77 13.52 4.03 5.70
N VAL A 78 13.34 3.61 4.46
CA VAL A 78 12.90 2.26 4.10
C VAL A 78 13.65 1.81 2.86
N THR A 79 14.09 0.56 2.84
CA THR A 79 14.61 -0.07 1.64
C THR A 79 13.47 -0.67 0.85
N ILE A 80 13.38 -0.36 -0.43
CA ILE A 80 12.50 -1.05 -1.39
C ILE A 80 13.34 -1.94 -2.28
N SER A 81 12.84 -3.12 -2.63
CA SER A 81 13.49 -4.03 -3.56
C SER A 81 12.53 -4.49 -4.64
N ASN A 82 13.02 -4.55 -5.88
CA ASN A 82 12.31 -5.21 -6.98
C ASN A 82 12.54 -6.72 -6.87
N THR A 83 11.49 -7.49 -6.65
CA THR A 83 11.57 -8.96 -6.50
C THR A 83 11.42 -9.70 -7.83
N GLU A 84 11.29 -8.97 -8.94
CA GLU A 84 11.10 -9.54 -10.27
C GLU A 84 12.42 -9.63 -11.03
N THR A 85 12.46 -10.53 -11.99
CA THR A 85 13.60 -10.69 -12.92
C THR A 85 13.60 -9.67 -14.07
N TYR A 86 12.66 -8.72 -14.05
CA TYR A 86 12.52 -7.64 -15.02
C TYR A 86 12.35 -6.29 -14.34
N PRO A 87 12.67 -5.18 -15.02
CA PRO A 87 12.55 -3.85 -14.42
C PRO A 87 11.09 -3.43 -14.22
N ILE A 88 10.86 -2.65 -13.16
CA ILE A 88 9.61 -1.96 -12.84
C ILE A 88 9.77 -0.48 -13.16
N TYR A 89 8.70 0.17 -13.61
CA TYR A 89 8.71 1.56 -14.05
C TYR A 89 7.70 2.41 -13.30
N ASP A 90 7.93 3.73 -13.32
CA ASP A 90 7.02 4.76 -12.83
C ASP A 90 6.53 4.49 -11.40
N ILE A 91 7.47 4.19 -10.51
CA ILE A 91 7.18 3.89 -9.11
C ILE A 91 6.97 5.21 -8.37
N GLU A 92 5.78 5.44 -7.87
CA GLU A 92 5.47 6.52 -6.93
C GLU A 92 5.33 5.95 -5.52
N LEU A 93 6.13 6.49 -4.59
CA LEU A 93 6.09 6.11 -3.18
C LEU A 93 5.45 7.20 -2.35
N GLN A 94 4.59 6.81 -1.43
CA GLN A 94 3.84 7.68 -0.54
C GLN A 94 3.85 7.12 0.88
N PHE A 95 3.75 8.01 1.86
CA PHE A 95 3.49 7.67 3.27
C PHE A 95 2.17 8.32 3.70
N PHE A 96 1.37 7.58 4.45
CA PHE A 96 0.10 8.04 4.98
C PHE A 96 -0.14 7.50 6.38
N GLN A 97 -0.66 8.35 7.25
CA GLN A 97 -1.15 7.99 8.58
C GLN A 97 -2.59 8.45 8.73
N ASN A 98 -3.51 7.50 8.81
CA ASN A 98 -4.91 7.81 9.02
C ASN A 98 -5.10 8.51 10.38
N GLY A 99 -5.93 9.55 10.41
CA GLY A 99 -6.21 10.37 11.58
C GLY A 99 -5.17 11.44 11.90
N LEU A 100 -3.90 11.28 11.50
CA LEU A 100 -2.84 12.27 11.75
C LEU A 100 -2.37 13.00 10.48
N MET A 101 -2.86 12.62 9.31
CA MET A 101 -2.54 13.25 8.03
C MET A 101 -3.81 13.41 7.20
N ASP A 102 -3.99 14.56 6.56
CA ASP A 102 -5.14 14.83 5.70
C ASP A 102 -4.99 14.17 4.33
N THR A 103 -3.75 14.08 3.83
CA THR A 103 -3.42 13.51 2.52
C THR A 103 -2.10 12.73 2.60
N PRO A 104 -1.89 11.72 1.73
CA PRO A 104 -0.62 11.04 1.63
C PRO A 104 0.52 12.00 1.27
N THR A 105 1.64 11.88 1.97
CA THR A 105 2.87 12.60 1.62
C THR A 105 3.63 11.81 0.57
N LYS A 106 3.88 12.43 -0.58
CA LYS A 106 4.73 11.86 -1.63
C LYS A 106 6.17 11.85 -1.19
N LEU A 107 6.80 10.67 -1.20
CA LEU A 107 8.20 10.49 -0.80
C LEU A 107 9.14 10.71 -1.98
N THR A 108 8.91 9.97 -3.05
CA THR A 108 9.75 10.05 -4.27
C THR A 108 9.03 9.43 -5.46
N THR A 109 9.57 9.72 -6.65
CA THR A 109 9.22 9.02 -7.89
C THR A 109 10.49 8.40 -8.46
N ILE A 110 10.43 7.11 -8.77
CA ILE A 110 11.53 6.35 -9.35
C ILE A 110 11.11 5.93 -10.76
N ALA A 111 11.76 6.48 -11.76
CA ALA A 111 11.42 6.21 -13.17
C ALA A 111 11.63 4.73 -13.53
N LYS A 112 12.66 4.09 -12.95
CA LYS A 112 12.99 2.69 -13.18
C LYS A 112 13.70 2.11 -11.97
N LEU A 113 13.30 0.89 -11.59
CA LEU A 113 14.00 0.03 -10.63
C LEU A 113 14.35 -1.27 -11.38
N ALA A 114 15.65 -1.54 -11.54
CA ALA A 114 16.09 -2.71 -12.30
C ALA A 114 15.69 -4.02 -11.62
N ALA A 115 15.83 -5.14 -12.33
CA ALA A 115 15.60 -6.46 -11.74
C ALA A 115 16.49 -6.65 -10.50
N GLU A 116 15.89 -7.12 -9.41
CA GLU A 116 16.58 -7.41 -8.14
C GLU A 116 17.31 -6.19 -7.52
N GLU A 117 17.07 -4.97 -8.04
CA GLU A 117 17.64 -3.73 -7.49
C GLU A 117 17.00 -3.39 -6.14
N GLU A 118 17.83 -2.96 -5.20
CA GLU A 118 17.41 -2.39 -3.93
C GLU A 118 17.72 -0.89 -3.90
N ARG A 119 16.84 -0.12 -3.24
CA ARG A 119 17.01 1.32 -3.09
C ARG A 119 16.48 1.77 -1.73
N GLU A 120 17.30 2.54 -1.02
CA GLU A 120 16.87 3.22 0.20
C GLU A 120 16.12 4.51 -0.16
N VAL A 121 15.03 4.75 0.54
CA VAL A 121 14.16 5.92 0.35
C VAL A 121 13.89 6.57 1.70
N ASN A 122 14.02 7.89 1.75
CA ASN A 122 13.66 8.69 2.91
C ASN A 122 12.14 8.78 3.06
N ILE A 123 11.66 8.65 4.29
CA ILE A 123 10.25 8.80 4.65
C ILE A 123 10.05 10.22 5.19
N PHE A 124 9.11 10.95 4.59
CA PHE A 124 8.67 12.27 5.05
C PHE A 124 7.21 12.19 5.46
N ALA A 125 6.78 13.07 6.36
CA ALA A 125 5.40 13.12 6.82
C ALA A 125 4.91 14.56 6.95
N THR A 126 3.67 14.81 6.48
CA THR A 126 2.97 16.07 6.68
C THR A 126 1.78 15.82 7.60
N PHE A 127 2.05 15.92 8.91
CA PHE A 127 1.03 15.69 9.92
C PHE A 127 0.09 16.90 10.05
N ASN A 128 -1.18 16.64 10.37
CA ASN A 128 -2.17 17.66 10.70
C ASN A 128 -2.14 18.02 12.19
N SER A 129 -3.06 18.89 12.65
CA SER A 129 -3.10 19.36 14.04
C SER A 129 -3.49 18.29 15.07
N ASP A 130 -4.10 17.19 14.64
CA ASP A 130 -4.56 16.13 15.54
C ASP A 130 -3.40 15.42 16.25
N ILE A 131 -2.17 15.57 15.71
CA ILE A 131 -0.94 15.12 16.37
C ILE A 131 -0.76 15.75 17.77
N PHE A 132 -1.31 16.94 18.01
CA PHE A 132 -1.23 17.64 19.30
C PHE A 132 -2.24 17.15 20.36
N GLU A 133 -3.22 16.34 19.93
CA GLU A 133 -4.20 15.70 20.81
C GLU A 133 -3.67 14.37 21.39
N LEU A 134 -2.51 13.89 20.89
CA LEU A 134 -1.89 12.70 21.44
C LEU A 134 -1.34 12.97 22.84
N GLU A 135 -1.46 11.98 23.72
CA GLU A 135 -1.00 12.04 25.11
C GLU A 135 0.11 11.01 25.35
N GLY A 136 1.20 11.47 25.97
CA GLY A 136 2.33 10.63 26.35
C GLY A 136 3.03 10.00 25.15
N LEU A 137 3.54 8.78 25.35
CA LEU A 137 4.14 7.96 24.31
C LEU A 137 3.05 7.13 23.62
N SER A 138 2.69 7.48 22.40
CA SER A 138 1.62 6.87 21.65
C SER A 138 2.17 6.00 20.49
N PRO A 139 1.95 4.67 20.52
CA PRO A 139 2.24 3.81 19.35
C PRO A 139 1.33 4.18 18.17
N GLN A 140 1.91 4.26 16.99
CA GLN A 140 1.23 4.62 15.75
C GLN A 140 1.52 3.60 14.67
N THR A 141 0.57 3.41 13.75
CA THR A 141 0.75 2.59 12.55
C THR A 141 0.41 3.41 11.32
N GLY A 142 1.42 3.73 10.53
CA GLY A 142 1.27 4.36 9.21
C GLY A 142 1.24 3.33 8.08
N GLU A 143 1.05 3.81 6.86
CA GLU A 143 1.02 3.01 5.64
C GLU A 143 2.03 3.58 4.62
N LEU A 144 2.95 2.74 4.16
CA LEU A 144 3.71 2.98 2.94
C LEU A 144 2.92 2.46 1.76
N ARG A 145 2.84 3.26 0.70
CA ARG A 145 2.12 2.93 -0.51
C ARG A 145 3.06 3.09 -1.71
N ALA A 146 3.11 2.05 -2.55
CA ALA A 146 3.79 2.08 -3.84
C ALA A 146 2.76 1.92 -4.96
N VAL A 147 2.73 2.85 -5.89
CA VAL A 147 1.99 2.76 -7.15
C VAL A 147 3.00 2.66 -8.28
N TYR A 148 2.91 1.64 -9.11
CA TYR A 148 3.90 1.37 -10.16
C TYR A 148 3.30 0.62 -11.34
N VAL A 149 4.03 0.61 -12.46
CA VAL A 149 3.65 -0.14 -13.65
C VAL A 149 4.46 -1.44 -13.73
N SER A 150 3.76 -2.56 -13.73
CA SER A 150 4.32 -3.90 -13.92
C SER A 150 3.55 -4.64 -15.01
N LYS A 151 4.27 -5.14 -16.02
CA LYS A 151 3.68 -5.85 -17.19
C LYS A 151 2.53 -5.06 -17.86
N GLY A 152 2.68 -3.74 -17.95
CA GLY A 152 1.68 -2.85 -18.57
C GLY A 152 0.42 -2.64 -17.73
N ARG A 153 0.40 -3.03 -16.46
CA ARG A 153 -0.69 -2.79 -15.51
C ARG A 153 -0.22 -1.90 -14.37
N THR A 154 -1.08 -0.99 -13.95
CA THR A 154 -0.85 -0.22 -12.72
C THR A 154 -1.16 -1.11 -11.53
N VAL A 155 -0.21 -1.20 -10.61
CA VAL A 155 -0.30 -1.98 -9.38
C VAL A 155 -0.17 -1.03 -8.20
N GLU A 156 -1.01 -1.19 -7.20
CA GLU A 156 -0.88 -0.54 -5.90
C GLU A 156 -0.51 -1.58 -4.86
N GLN A 157 0.52 -1.30 -4.09
CA GLN A 157 0.99 -2.16 -3.01
C GLN A 157 1.19 -1.34 -1.74
N LYS A 158 0.81 -1.92 -0.61
CA LYS A 158 0.84 -1.27 0.70
C LYS A 158 1.64 -2.09 1.70
N ALA A 159 2.27 -1.40 2.65
CA ALA A 159 2.93 -2.00 3.81
C ALA A 159 2.66 -1.15 5.05
N SER A 160 2.40 -1.80 6.17
CA SER A 160 2.26 -1.12 7.47
C SER A 160 3.63 -0.73 8.02
N VAL A 161 3.67 0.40 8.73
CA VAL A 161 4.86 0.94 9.37
C VAL A 161 4.51 1.34 10.79
N ASP A 162 5.11 0.66 11.75
CA ASP A 162 4.91 0.98 13.16
C ASP A 162 5.99 1.96 13.64
N TYR A 163 5.57 2.97 14.40
CA TYR A 163 6.45 3.95 15.00
C TYR A 163 5.84 4.51 16.28
N THR A 164 6.60 5.29 17.02
CA THR A 164 6.11 5.93 18.26
C THR A 164 6.09 7.44 18.11
N MET A 165 5.03 8.06 18.63
CA MET A 165 4.87 9.49 18.69
C MET A 165 4.85 9.94 20.16
N ASN A 166 5.73 10.86 20.49
CA ASN A 166 5.72 11.55 21.79
C ASN A 166 4.82 12.78 21.70
N ASP A 167 4.11 13.06 22.74
CA ASP A 167 3.25 14.23 22.83
C ASP A 167 4.03 15.57 22.73
N LYS A 168 3.29 16.67 22.69
CA LYS A 168 3.83 18.03 22.61
C LYS A 168 4.67 18.46 23.82
N THR A 169 4.54 17.74 24.95
CA THR A 169 5.24 18.06 26.20
C THR A 169 6.47 17.19 26.43
N SER A 170 6.60 16.09 25.72
CA SER A 170 7.64 15.07 25.87
C SER A 170 8.91 15.43 25.06
N LEU A 171 9.55 16.55 25.37
CA LEU A 171 10.83 16.93 24.74
C LEU A 171 11.99 16.25 25.48
N THR A 172 12.31 15.00 25.12
CA THR A 172 13.53 14.34 25.57
C THR A 172 14.66 14.64 24.58
N TRP A 173 15.59 15.51 24.98
CA TRP A 173 16.79 15.80 24.22
C TRP A 173 17.90 14.84 24.63
N THR A 174 18.33 13.99 23.71
CA THR A 174 19.51 13.10 23.91
C THR A 174 20.82 13.80 23.62
N ASP A 175 20.78 14.97 22.97
CA ASP A 175 21.96 15.78 22.63
C ASP A 175 21.61 17.27 22.72
N ASP A 176 22.15 17.96 23.70
CA ASP A 176 21.94 19.40 23.94
C ASP A 176 22.35 20.28 22.74
N ARG A 177 23.24 19.78 21.87
CA ARG A 177 23.64 20.48 20.66
C ARG A 177 22.52 20.60 19.63
N LYS A 178 21.55 19.69 19.65
CA LYS A 178 20.36 19.78 18.80
C LYS A 178 19.47 20.95 19.20
N ILE A 179 19.44 21.33 20.48
CA ILE A 179 18.70 22.49 20.97
C ILE A 179 19.26 23.79 20.34
N ALA A 180 20.57 23.89 20.19
CA ALA A 180 21.21 25.08 19.61
C ALA A 180 20.80 25.34 18.15
N GLY A 181 20.37 24.30 17.41
CA GLY A 181 19.83 24.44 16.06
C GLY A 181 18.43 25.07 15.99
N TYR A 182 17.71 25.07 17.09
CA TYR A 182 16.35 25.66 17.20
C TYR A 182 16.35 27.07 17.79
N ILE A 183 17.47 27.49 18.37
CA ILE A 183 17.62 28.87 18.86
C ILE A 183 17.88 29.74 17.65
N THR A 184 16.87 30.50 17.24
CA THR A 184 17.02 31.51 16.16
C THR A 184 18.01 32.58 16.63
N LYS A 185 19.13 32.69 15.93
CA LYS A 185 20.18 33.70 16.17
C LYS A 185 19.76 35.17 15.95
N SER A 186 18.48 35.42 15.71
CA SER A 186 17.96 36.74 15.31
C SER A 186 16.73 37.13 16.15
N ASP A 187 16.77 36.93 17.46
CA ASP A 187 15.80 37.62 18.31
C ASP A 187 16.42 38.94 18.74
N SER A 188 15.89 40.05 18.20
CA SER A 188 16.30 41.42 18.52
C SER A 188 16.16 41.77 20.01
N THR A 189 15.58 40.89 20.80
CA THR A 189 15.46 41.02 22.26
C THR A 189 16.67 40.49 23.00
N ILE A 190 17.50 39.67 22.35
CA ILE A 190 18.72 39.06 22.95
C ILE A 190 19.99 39.89 22.65
N ASP A 191 19.95 40.77 21.64
CA ASP A 191 21.08 41.60 21.21
C ASP A 191 21.16 42.99 21.94
N LYS A 192 20.65 43.09 23.21
CA LYS A 192 20.79 44.29 24.04
C LYS A 192 21.68 44.07 25.24
#